data_65da32eb3f3797ce45e013ca44e40f0e
#
_entry.id   65da32eb3f3797ce45e013ca44e40f0e
#
_cell.length_a   1.000
_cell.length_b   1.000
_cell.length_c   1.000
_cell.angle_alpha   90.00
_cell.angle_beta   90.00
_cell.angle_gamma   90.00
#
_symmetry.space_group_name_H-M   'P 1'
#
loop_
_entity.id
_entity.type
_entity.pdbx_description
1 polymer ?
#
loop_
_entity_poly.entity_id
_entity_poly.type
_entity_poly.pdbx_seq_one_letter_code
_entity_poly.pdbx_strand_id
1 'polypeptide(L)'
;MAEASVRETTEAGGKLVQYETEGGVCVLTLNDPPANTYSYEMMQELDRAILAARMDERVQVIVLTGSGEKFFCAGANISMLQSVTPTFKYYFCLHANETLSRLEQTPKLVIAAINGHCVGGGLEVAMAADLRLARKGAGKMGLPEVSLGVLPGTGGTQRLARLVGKSRAIELMATGELFTFERGAELGLVNHIYEAETAAAFMEQVLTYARGFTTPTKAAHAVGRIKRAVQTGAEIPFESALALERELQQQLFQSEDAREGLDAYVGKRKPEFKGQ
;
A
#
# COMPACT_ATOMS: atom_id res chain seq x y z
N MET A 1 -33.76 -0.86 1.27
CA MET A 1 -33.14 -1.83 0.36
C MET A 1 -31.79 -1.24 0.00
N ALA A 2 -30.70 -1.84 0.46
CA ALA A 2 -29.36 -1.40 0.06
C ALA A 2 -29.17 -1.79 -1.41
N GLU A 3 -28.98 -0.81 -2.29
CA GLU A 3 -28.54 -1.06 -3.65
C GLU A 3 -27.21 -1.82 -3.56
N ALA A 4 -27.15 -2.99 -4.19
CA ALA A 4 -25.90 -3.73 -4.34
C ALA A 4 -24.95 -2.84 -5.17
N SER A 5 -23.89 -2.33 -4.53
CA SER A 5 -22.92 -1.52 -5.23
C SER A 5 -22.22 -2.41 -6.28
N VAL A 6 -22.29 -1.98 -7.53
CA VAL A 6 -21.69 -2.70 -8.65
C VAL A 6 -20.19 -2.44 -8.65
N ARG A 7 -19.37 -3.50 -8.57
CA ARG A 7 -17.94 -3.39 -8.83
C ARG A 7 -17.71 -3.09 -10.30
N GLU A 8 -17.10 -1.95 -10.59
CA GLU A 8 -16.71 -1.57 -11.93
C GLU A 8 -15.27 -2.00 -12.19
N THR A 9 -15.08 -2.89 -13.17
CA THR A 9 -13.76 -3.16 -13.75
C THR A 9 -13.50 -2.13 -14.85
N THR A 10 -12.36 -1.46 -14.81
CA THR A 10 -11.98 -0.46 -15.80
C THR A 10 -10.79 -0.95 -16.64
N GLU A 11 -10.63 -0.37 -17.85
CA GLU A 11 -9.46 -0.61 -18.73
C GLU A 11 -8.12 -0.15 -18.10
N ALA A 12 -8.16 0.49 -16.93
CA ALA A 12 -6.98 0.90 -16.18
C ALA A 12 -6.17 -0.27 -15.62
N GLY A 13 -6.82 -1.44 -15.43
CA GLY A 13 -6.15 -2.70 -15.10
C GLY A 13 -5.57 -3.39 -16.34
N GLY A 14 -4.83 -4.47 -16.08
CA GLY A 14 -4.28 -5.36 -17.09
C GLY A 14 -4.54 -6.81 -16.72
N LYS A 15 -3.84 -7.72 -17.40
CA LYS A 15 -3.90 -9.15 -17.11
C LYS A 15 -3.20 -9.48 -15.78
N LEU A 16 -2.08 -8.80 -15.50
CA LEU A 16 -1.21 -9.05 -14.36
C LEU A 16 -1.54 -8.17 -13.14
N VAL A 17 -2.23 -7.03 -13.35
CA VAL A 17 -2.74 -6.19 -12.28
C VAL A 17 -4.20 -5.85 -12.58
N GLN A 18 -5.11 -6.42 -11.79
CA GLN A 18 -6.54 -6.14 -11.91
C GLN A 18 -6.87 -4.85 -11.16
N TYR A 19 -7.82 -4.07 -11.69
CA TYR A 19 -8.27 -2.80 -11.15
C TYR A 19 -9.79 -2.83 -10.96
N GLU A 20 -10.24 -2.70 -9.72
CA GLU A 20 -11.67 -2.66 -9.38
C GLU A 20 -11.95 -1.48 -8.44
N THR A 21 -13.10 -0.83 -8.61
CA THR A 21 -13.51 0.27 -7.72
C THR A 21 -14.90 0.04 -7.16
N GLU A 22 -15.06 0.33 -5.86
CA GLU A 22 -16.35 0.26 -5.18
C GLU A 22 -16.33 1.15 -3.92
N GLY A 23 -17.33 2.00 -3.75
CA GLY A 23 -17.54 2.76 -2.52
C GLY A 23 -16.36 3.64 -2.09
N GLY A 24 -15.70 4.29 -3.04
CA GLY A 24 -14.52 5.14 -2.77
C GLY A 24 -13.21 4.37 -2.61
N VAL A 25 -13.23 3.04 -2.70
CA VAL A 25 -12.04 2.18 -2.57
C VAL A 25 -11.68 1.59 -3.92
N CYS A 26 -10.41 1.75 -4.34
CA CYS A 26 -9.81 1.04 -5.47
C CYS A 26 -9.05 -0.17 -4.97
N VAL A 27 -9.31 -1.35 -5.52
CA VAL A 27 -8.54 -2.58 -5.26
C VAL A 27 -7.64 -2.87 -6.45
N LEU A 28 -6.33 -2.93 -6.19
CA LEU A 28 -5.31 -3.38 -7.14
C LEU A 28 -4.89 -4.80 -6.75
N THR A 29 -5.16 -5.77 -7.61
CA THR A 29 -4.83 -7.17 -7.34
C THR A 29 -3.68 -7.63 -8.22
N LEU A 30 -2.55 -7.99 -7.60
CA LEU A 30 -1.43 -8.65 -8.28
C LEU A 30 -1.88 -10.06 -8.70
N ASN A 31 -1.82 -10.38 -9.99
CA ASN A 31 -2.43 -11.56 -10.57
C ASN A 31 -1.47 -12.30 -11.51
N ASP A 32 -0.51 -13.01 -10.93
CA ASP A 32 0.41 -13.94 -11.62
C ASP A 32 0.51 -15.24 -10.82
N PRO A 33 -0.56 -16.08 -10.86
CA PRO A 33 -0.55 -17.33 -10.10
C PRO A 33 0.59 -18.27 -10.56
N PRO A 34 1.14 -19.11 -9.66
CA PRO A 34 0.60 -19.36 -8.32
C PRO A 34 1.12 -18.42 -7.22
N ALA A 35 2.15 -17.60 -7.49
CA ALA A 35 2.89 -16.90 -6.45
C ALA A 35 2.88 -15.37 -6.58
N ASN A 36 2.18 -14.83 -7.57
CA ASN A 36 2.05 -13.39 -7.84
C ASN A 36 3.44 -12.73 -7.94
N THR A 37 4.38 -13.39 -8.63
CA THR A 37 5.73 -12.88 -8.83
C THR A 37 5.71 -11.76 -9.85
N TYR A 38 6.34 -10.64 -9.55
CA TYR A 38 6.34 -9.53 -10.49
C TYR A 38 7.47 -9.64 -11.52
N SER A 39 7.09 -9.43 -12.76
CA SER A 39 7.96 -9.18 -13.92
C SER A 39 8.03 -7.68 -14.22
N TYR A 40 8.80 -7.32 -15.25
CA TYR A 40 8.83 -5.95 -15.76
C TYR A 40 7.44 -5.51 -16.25
N GLU A 41 6.73 -6.41 -16.94
CA GLU A 41 5.38 -6.15 -17.46
C GLU A 41 4.37 -5.92 -16.32
N MET A 42 4.43 -6.71 -15.24
CA MET A 42 3.56 -6.48 -14.08
C MET A 42 3.85 -5.12 -13.42
N MET A 43 5.13 -4.73 -13.31
CA MET A 43 5.47 -3.41 -12.76
C MET A 43 4.96 -2.26 -13.66
N GLN A 44 4.97 -2.43 -14.98
CA GLN A 44 4.37 -1.46 -15.89
C GLN A 44 2.84 -1.38 -15.74
N GLU A 45 2.16 -2.53 -15.56
CA GLU A 45 0.71 -2.55 -15.30
C GLU A 45 0.38 -1.92 -13.94
N LEU A 46 1.18 -2.22 -12.92
CA LEU A 46 1.01 -1.63 -11.59
C LEU A 46 1.20 -0.10 -11.64
N ASP A 47 2.21 0.39 -12.37
CA ASP A 47 2.44 1.83 -12.55
C ASP A 47 1.24 2.52 -13.19
N ARG A 48 0.70 1.95 -14.29
CA ARG A 48 -0.50 2.48 -14.94
C ARG A 48 -1.71 2.48 -14.01
N ALA A 49 -1.92 1.38 -13.26
CA ALA A 49 -3.03 1.26 -12.33
C ALA A 49 -2.94 2.27 -11.16
N ILE A 50 -1.73 2.51 -10.64
CA ILE A 50 -1.49 3.54 -9.61
C ILE A 50 -1.82 4.94 -10.15
N LEU A 51 -1.37 5.27 -11.36
CA LEU A 51 -1.66 6.56 -11.98
C LEU A 51 -3.17 6.74 -12.24
N ALA A 52 -3.84 5.69 -12.73
CA ALA A 52 -5.28 5.70 -12.91
C ALA A 52 -6.03 5.92 -11.58
N ALA A 53 -5.69 5.17 -10.53
CA ALA A 53 -6.29 5.34 -9.21
C ALA A 53 -6.02 6.72 -8.60
N ARG A 54 -4.86 7.32 -8.87
CA ARG A 54 -4.51 8.68 -8.45
C ARG A 54 -5.40 9.73 -9.10
N MET A 55 -5.66 9.58 -10.40
CA MET A 55 -6.41 10.55 -11.21
C MET A 55 -7.93 10.36 -11.13
N ASP A 56 -8.41 9.21 -10.67
CA ASP A 56 -9.85 8.96 -10.51
C ASP A 56 -10.37 9.64 -9.23
N GLU A 57 -11.18 10.70 -9.39
CA GLU A 57 -11.75 11.47 -8.28
C GLU A 57 -12.69 10.64 -7.40
N ARG A 58 -13.26 9.54 -7.92
CA ARG A 58 -14.10 8.62 -7.17
C ARG A 58 -13.31 7.77 -6.18
N VAL A 59 -12.00 7.60 -6.40
CA VAL A 59 -11.10 6.82 -5.55
C VAL A 59 -10.55 7.68 -4.41
N GLN A 60 -10.76 7.26 -3.18
CA GLN A 60 -10.31 7.93 -1.97
C GLN A 60 -9.27 7.09 -1.19
N VAL A 61 -9.36 5.75 -1.31
CA VAL A 61 -8.43 4.78 -0.72
C VAL A 61 -8.00 3.76 -1.76
N ILE A 62 -6.74 3.34 -1.72
CA ILE A 62 -6.21 2.27 -2.57
C ILE A 62 -5.88 1.07 -1.69
N VAL A 63 -6.36 -0.11 -2.06
CA VAL A 63 -6.02 -1.39 -1.43
C VAL A 63 -5.23 -2.21 -2.44
N LEU A 64 -4.06 -2.71 -2.05
CA LEU A 64 -3.22 -3.59 -2.85
C LEU A 64 -3.24 -5.00 -2.24
N THR A 65 -3.51 -6.02 -3.04
CA THR A 65 -3.56 -7.42 -2.59
C THR A 65 -3.01 -8.38 -3.65
N GLY A 66 -2.86 -9.65 -3.30
CA GLY A 66 -2.50 -10.72 -4.24
C GLY A 66 -3.70 -11.60 -4.58
N SER A 67 -3.74 -12.13 -5.80
CA SER A 67 -4.75 -13.12 -6.19
C SER A 67 -4.55 -14.45 -5.46
N GLY A 68 -5.66 -15.16 -5.18
CA GLY A 68 -5.65 -16.47 -4.54
C GLY A 68 -5.42 -16.45 -3.03
N GLU A 69 -5.16 -17.64 -2.48
CA GLU A 69 -5.16 -17.86 -1.02
C GLU A 69 -3.76 -17.82 -0.38
N LYS A 70 -2.71 -18.13 -1.17
CA LYS A 70 -1.41 -18.51 -0.64
C LYS A 70 -0.38 -17.39 -0.62
N PHE A 71 -0.44 -16.49 -1.57
CA PHE A 71 0.56 -15.44 -1.73
C PHE A 71 -0.08 -14.07 -1.90
N PHE A 72 0.44 -13.10 -1.18
CA PHE A 72 0.34 -11.70 -1.56
C PHE A 72 1.25 -11.47 -2.78
N CYS A 73 2.55 -11.73 -2.61
CA CYS A 73 3.55 -11.68 -3.66
C CYS A 73 4.84 -12.33 -3.17
N ALA A 74 5.45 -13.21 -3.99
CA ALA A 74 6.71 -13.88 -3.69
C ALA A 74 7.95 -13.15 -4.25
N GLY A 75 7.80 -11.88 -4.64
CA GLY A 75 8.89 -11.05 -5.14
C GLY A 75 9.08 -11.11 -6.65
N ALA A 76 10.27 -10.77 -7.11
CA ALA A 76 10.59 -10.73 -8.54
C ALA A 76 10.61 -12.14 -9.15
N ASN A 77 10.19 -12.25 -10.41
CA ASN A 77 10.21 -13.51 -11.14
C ASN A 77 11.65 -13.99 -11.37
N ILE A 78 12.00 -15.11 -10.73
CA ILE A 78 13.37 -15.66 -10.75
C ILE A 78 13.79 -16.08 -12.15
N SER A 79 12.89 -16.67 -12.95
CA SER A 79 13.21 -17.08 -14.33
C SER A 79 13.54 -15.86 -15.20
N MET A 80 12.82 -14.76 -15.03
CA MET A 80 13.16 -13.51 -15.68
C MET A 80 14.56 -13.03 -15.22
N LEU A 81 14.83 -13.05 -13.91
CA LEU A 81 16.11 -12.57 -13.37
C LEU A 81 17.31 -13.39 -13.88
N GLN A 82 17.14 -14.69 -14.15
CA GLN A 82 18.18 -15.54 -14.71
C GLN A 82 18.51 -15.21 -16.17
N SER A 83 17.57 -14.66 -16.91
CA SER A 83 17.69 -14.39 -18.35
C SER A 83 18.16 -12.97 -18.69
N VAL A 84 18.20 -12.05 -17.71
CA VAL A 84 18.46 -10.63 -17.97
C VAL A 84 19.92 -10.24 -17.74
N THR A 85 20.35 -9.18 -18.42
CA THR A 85 21.67 -8.59 -18.21
C THR A 85 21.72 -7.74 -16.93
N PRO A 86 22.90 -7.47 -16.35
CA PRO A 86 23.04 -6.54 -15.24
C PRO A 86 22.50 -5.13 -15.54
N THR A 87 22.66 -4.65 -16.76
CA THR A 87 22.12 -3.37 -17.20
C THR A 87 20.59 -3.36 -17.19
N PHE A 88 19.94 -4.41 -17.72
CA PHE A 88 18.50 -4.53 -17.65
C PHE A 88 18.03 -4.61 -16.19
N LYS A 89 18.72 -5.40 -15.35
CA LYS A 89 18.39 -5.49 -13.92
C LYS A 89 18.45 -4.14 -13.22
N TYR A 90 19.44 -3.30 -13.54
CA TYR A 90 19.53 -1.94 -13.01
C TYR A 90 18.28 -1.10 -13.38
N TYR A 91 17.92 -1.06 -14.68
CA TYR A 91 16.77 -0.29 -15.12
C TYR A 91 15.43 -0.87 -14.65
N PHE A 92 15.35 -2.17 -14.51
CA PHE A 92 14.17 -2.82 -13.90
C PHE A 92 14.00 -2.39 -12.43
N CYS A 93 15.06 -2.40 -11.64
CA CYS A 93 15.02 -1.91 -10.26
C CYS A 93 14.67 -0.42 -10.20
N LEU A 94 15.23 0.40 -11.10
CA LEU A 94 14.92 1.83 -11.19
C LEU A 94 13.43 2.05 -11.46
N HIS A 95 12.89 1.39 -12.49
CA HIS A 95 11.46 1.47 -12.81
C HIS A 95 10.58 1.02 -11.64
N ALA A 96 10.90 -0.11 -11.00
CA ALA A 96 10.16 -0.60 -9.85
C ALA A 96 10.21 0.38 -8.65
N ASN A 97 11.38 0.99 -8.40
CA ASN A 97 11.52 2.03 -7.36
C ASN A 97 10.66 3.26 -7.67
N GLU A 98 10.65 3.73 -8.92
CA GLU A 98 9.82 4.85 -9.37
C GLU A 98 8.33 4.53 -9.23
N THR A 99 7.90 3.33 -9.63
CA THR A 99 6.52 2.84 -9.48
C THR A 99 6.08 2.85 -8.02
N LEU A 100 6.88 2.28 -7.13
CA LEU A 100 6.56 2.24 -5.70
C LEU A 100 6.62 3.63 -5.05
N SER A 101 7.52 4.51 -5.50
CA SER A 101 7.55 5.89 -5.05
C SER A 101 6.29 6.66 -5.48
N ARG A 102 5.73 6.37 -6.68
CA ARG A 102 4.43 6.93 -7.08
C ARG A 102 3.29 6.47 -6.18
N LEU A 103 3.30 5.19 -5.75
CA LEU A 103 2.32 4.67 -4.80
C LEU A 103 2.41 5.40 -3.46
N GLU A 104 3.62 5.51 -2.91
CA GLU A 104 3.92 6.24 -1.68
C GLU A 104 3.49 7.71 -1.74
N GLN A 105 3.77 8.40 -2.86
CA GLN A 105 3.48 9.82 -3.04
C GLN A 105 2.04 10.12 -3.46
N THR A 106 1.21 9.10 -3.71
CA THR A 106 -0.21 9.32 -4.03
C THR A 106 -0.94 9.89 -2.83
N PRO A 107 -1.63 11.06 -2.94
CA PRO A 107 -2.30 11.71 -1.81
C PRO A 107 -3.64 11.04 -1.45
N LYS A 108 -3.66 9.72 -1.44
CA LYS A 108 -4.75 8.82 -1.03
C LYS A 108 -4.15 7.76 -0.13
N LEU A 109 -4.87 7.33 0.88
CA LEU A 109 -4.40 6.26 1.77
C LEU A 109 -4.20 4.97 0.97
N VAL A 110 -3.07 4.32 1.18
CA VAL A 110 -2.73 3.05 0.54
C VAL A 110 -2.63 1.97 1.60
N ILE A 111 -3.33 0.88 1.42
CA ILE A 111 -3.38 -0.27 2.32
C ILE A 111 -2.88 -1.51 1.58
N ALA A 112 -1.83 -2.16 2.07
CA ALA A 112 -1.45 -3.49 1.64
C ALA A 112 -2.26 -4.53 2.43
N ALA A 113 -3.13 -5.26 1.74
CA ALA A 113 -3.92 -6.36 2.27
C ALA A 113 -3.16 -7.67 2.05
N ILE A 114 -2.36 -8.08 3.03
CA ILE A 114 -1.46 -9.23 2.94
C ILE A 114 -2.26 -10.51 3.19
N ASN A 115 -2.81 -11.08 2.12
CA ASN A 115 -3.66 -12.27 2.13
C ASN A 115 -2.91 -13.60 2.26
N GLY A 116 -1.58 -13.61 2.09
CA GLY A 116 -0.72 -14.78 2.12
C GLY A 116 0.76 -14.41 2.22
N HIS A 117 1.67 -15.32 1.85
CA HIS A 117 3.10 -15.07 1.89
C HIS A 117 3.47 -13.75 1.20
N CYS A 118 4.30 -12.94 1.88
CA CYS A 118 4.75 -11.62 1.44
C CYS A 118 6.29 -11.57 1.55
N VAL A 119 6.98 -12.03 0.50
CA VAL A 119 8.40 -12.38 0.58
C VAL A 119 9.21 -11.62 -0.46
N GLY A 120 10.43 -11.24 -0.09
CA GLY A 120 11.35 -10.55 -0.99
C GLY A 120 10.74 -9.27 -1.53
N GLY A 121 10.83 -9.05 -2.84
CA GLY A 121 10.21 -7.89 -3.47
C GLY A 121 8.70 -7.74 -3.20
N GLY A 122 7.99 -8.81 -2.80
CA GLY A 122 6.60 -8.72 -2.34
C GLY A 122 6.48 -7.91 -1.05
N LEU A 123 7.42 -8.08 -0.12
CA LEU A 123 7.47 -7.24 1.08
C LEU A 123 7.92 -5.80 0.74
N GLU A 124 8.79 -5.62 -0.26
CA GLU A 124 9.16 -4.29 -0.75
C GLU A 124 7.95 -3.52 -1.27
N VAL A 125 7.08 -4.21 -2.05
CA VAL A 125 5.80 -3.66 -2.52
C VAL A 125 4.87 -3.33 -1.36
N ALA A 126 4.71 -4.23 -0.39
CA ALA A 126 3.86 -4.00 0.78
C ALA A 126 4.35 -2.84 1.67
N MET A 127 5.66 -2.64 1.78
CA MET A 127 6.25 -1.52 2.55
C MET A 127 6.07 -0.15 1.88
N ALA A 128 5.76 -0.11 0.58
CA ALA A 128 5.42 1.14 -0.11
C ALA A 128 3.97 1.59 0.15
N ALA A 129 3.13 0.76 0.78
CA ALA A 129 1.83 1.15 1.30
C ALA A 129 1.95 1.87 2.65
N ASP A 130 0.96 2.69 2.99
CA ASP A 130 0.91 3.39 4.27
C ASP A 130 0.62 2.43 5.42
N LEU A 131 -0.36 1.54 5.23
CA LEU A 131 -0.78 0.55 6.21
C LEU A 131 -0.63 -0.87 5.63
N ARG A 132 -0.29 -1.82 6.50
CA ARG A 132 -0.19 -3.25 6.19
C ARG A 132 -1.12 -4.02 7.11
N LEU A 133 -2.13 -4.64 6.51
CA LEU A 133 -3.10 -5.50 7.18
C LEU A 133 -2.81 -6.94 6.77
N ALA A 134 -2.76 -7.88 7.70
CA ALA A 134 -2.39 -9.25 7.40
C ALA A 134 -3.48 -10.25 7.83
N ARG A 135 -3.65 -11.32 7.04
CA ARG A 135 -4.50 -12.45 7.38
C ARG A 135 -3.75 -13.39 8.31
N LYS A 136 -4.29 -13.63 9.52
CA LYS A 136 -3.68 -14.48 10.54
C LYS A 136 -3.36 -15.87 10.01
N GLY A 137 -2.15 -16.31 10.25
CA GLY A 137 -1.72 -17.68 9.89
C GLY A 137 -1.62 -17.99 8.40
N ALA A 138 -1.88 -17.02 7.50
CA ALA A 138 -1.92 -17.28 6.06
C ALA A 138 -0.54 -17.35 5.39
N GLY A 139 0.54 -16.99 6.10
CA GLY A 139 1.87 -17.02 5.51
C GLY A 139 2.97 -16.46 6.40
N LYS A 140 4.08 -16.16 5.76
CA LYS A 140 5.26 -15.51 6.35
C LYS A 140 5.66 -14.31 5.53
N MET A 141 6.45 -13.43 6.13
CA MET A 141 7.03 -12.27 5.47
C MET A 141 8.53 -12.18 5.76
N GLY A 142 9.28 -11.48 4.92
CA GLY A 142 10.73 -11.28 5.07
C GLY A 142 11.41 -10.95 3.75
N LEU A 143 12.71 -10.62 3.84
CA LEU A 143 13.57 -10.26 2.71
C LEU A 143 14.74 -11.25 2.60
N PRO A 144 14.55 -12.43 1.95
CA PRO A 144 15.54 -13.51 1.92
C PRO A 144 16.56 -13.40 0.78
N GLU A 145 16.70 -12.25 0.12
CA GLU A 145 17.51 -12.02 -1.06
C GLU A 145 18.99 -12.40 -0.87
N VAL A 146 19.50 -12.35 0.36
CA VAL A 146 20.84 -12.79 0.73
C VAL A 146 21.09 -14.26 0.35
N SER A 147 20.07 -15.11 0.41
CA SER A 147 20.16 -16.51 -0.01
C SER A 147 20.37 -16.69 -1.52
N LEU A 148 20.14 -15.63 -2.31
CA LEU A 148 20.42 -15.58 -3.74
C LEU A 148 21.72 -14.81 -4.06
N GLY A 149 22.48 -14.39 -3.03
CA GLY A 149 23.70 -13.60 -3.19
C GLY A 149 23.44 -12.15 -3.62
N VAL A 150 22.23 -11.63 -3.40
CA VAL A 150 21.86 -10.26 -3.76
C VAL A 150 21.21 -9.55 -2.56
N LEU A 151 20.93 -8.27 -2.70
CA LEU A 151 20.17 -7.48 -1.73
C LEU A 151 18.74 -7.20 -2.25
N PRO A 152 17.80 -6.82 -1.36
CA PRO A 152 16.49 -6.30 -1.75
C PRO A 152 16.64 -5.03 -2.59
N GLY A 153 16.33 -5.11 -3.89
CA GLY A 153 16.68 -4.08 -4.88
C GLY A 153 15.55 -3.11 -5.24
N THR A 154 14.36 -3.32 -4.68
CA THR A 154 13.17 -2.50 -5.00
C THR A 154 12.79 -1.56 -3.84
N GLY A 155 13.77 -1.19 -3.02
CA GLY A 155 13.64 -0.23 -1.92
C GLY A 155 13.56 -0.87 -0.53
N GLY A 156 13.67 -2.20 -0.41
CA GLY A 156 13.57 -2.92 0.86
C GLY A 156 14.60 -2.48 1.88
N THR A 157 15.85 -2.29 1.46
CA THR A 157 16.92 -1.82 2.35
C THR A 157 16.61 -0.47 2.99
N GLN A 158 15.94 0.41 2.24
CA GLN A 158 15.64 1.76 2.69
C GLN A 158 14.34 1.82 3.51
N ARG A 159 13.27 1.19 3.03
CA ARG A 159 11.96 1.19 3.71
C ARG A 159 11.99 0.39 5.00
N LEU A 160 12.61 -0.79 5.00
CA LEU A 160 12.72 -1.60 6.22
C LEU A 160 13.50 -0.86 7.31
N ALA A 161 14.65 -0.24 6.96
CA ALA A 161 15.44 0.51 7.93
C ALA A 161 14.70 1.71 8.56
N ARG A 162 13.79 2.34 7.81
CA ARG A 162 12.95 3.43 8.31
C ARG A 162 11.82 2.93 9.23
N LEU A 163 11.30 1.75 8.94
CA LEU A 163 10.19 1.17 9.71
C LEU A 163 10.66 0.53 11.03
N VAL A 164 11.78 -0.21 11.04
CA VAL A 164 12.20 -1.01 12.20
C VAL A 164 13.53 -0.55 12.83
N GLY A 165 14.17 0.44 12.24
CA GLY A 165 15.50 0.91 12.64
C GLY A 165 16.64 0.10 11.99
N LYS A 166 17.83 0.73 11.90
CA LYS A 166 18.95 0.21 11.11
C LYS A 166 19.43 -1.17 11.57
N SER A 167 19.60 -1.39 12.88
CA SER A 167 20.16 -2.64 13.41
C SER A 167 19.27 -3.84 13.08
N ARG A 168 17.97 -3.73 13.34
CA ARG A 168 16.99 -4.80 13.04
C ARG A 168 16.87 -5.05 11.54
N ALA A 169 16.85 -3.99 10.75
CA ALA A 169 16.79 -4.12 9.29
C ALA A 169 18.01 -4.87 8.74
N ILE A 170 19.22 -4.56 9.20
CA ILE A 170 20.46 -5.27 8.82
C ILE A 170 20.36 -6.75 9.22
N GLU A 171 19.97 -7.05 10.47
CA GLU A 171 19.85 -8.41 10.97
C GLU A 171 18.86 -9.22 10.13
N LEU A 172 17.62 -8.73 9.95
CA LEU A 172 16.59 -9.42 9.18
C LEU A 172 16.98 -9.70 7.73
N MET A 173 17.62 -8.74 7.06
CA MET A 173 18.06 -8.91 5.67
C MET A 173 19.33 -9.76 5.56
N ALA A 174 20.27 -9.64 6.50
CA ALA A 174 21.53 -10.42 6.47
C ALA A 174 21.31 -11.89 6.85
N THR A 175 20.33 -12.19 7.71
CA THR A 175 19.92 -13.56 8.01
C THR A 175 19.01 -14.14 6.93
N GLY A 176 18.24 -13.30 6.23
CA GLY A 176 17.21 -13.73 5.28
C GLY A 176 16.03 -14.43 5.96
N GLU A 177 15.82 -14.21 7.26
CA GLU A 177 14.77 -14.86 8.03
C GLU A 177 13.38 -14.54 7.51
N LEU A 178 12.53 -15.58 7.41
CA LEU A 178 11.10 -15.44 7.18
C LEU A 178 10.36 -15.61 8.50
N PHE A 179 9.64 -14.58 8.91
CA PHE A 179 8.92 -14.52 10.18
C PHE A 179 7.41 -14.43 9.97
N THR A 180 6.64 -14.64 11.04
CA THR A 180 5.17 -14.59 11.04
C THR A 180 4.66 -13.14 10.99
N PHE A 181 3.39 -12.96 10.66
CA PHE A 181 2.76 -11.64 10.67
C PHE A 181 2.67 -11.06 12.08
N GLU A 182 2.52 -11.92 13.11
CA GLU A 182 2.55 -11.53 14.52
C GLU A 182 3.91 -10.91 14.88
N ARG A 183 5.01 -11.55 14.44
CA ARG A 183 6.33 -10.98 14.62
C ARG A 183 6.48 -9.66 13.83
N GLY A 184 5.89 -9.58 12.65
CA GLY A 184 5.80 -8.33 11.86
C GLY A 184 5.07 -7.22 12.62
N ALA A 185 4.00 -7.53 13.34
CA ALA A 185 3.26 -6.57 14.17
C ALA A 185 4.09 -6.10 15.38
N GLU A 186 4.79 -7.00 16.05
CA GLU A 186 5.72 -6.65 17.14
C GLU A 186 6.85 -5.70 16.67
N LEU A 187 7.28 -5.86 15.42
CA LEU A 187 8.29 -5.01 14.78
C LEU A 187 7.74 -3.67 14.26
N GLY A 188 6.43 -3.48 14.26
CA GLY A 188 5.77 -2.31 13.67
C GLY A 188 5.62 -2.37 12.14
N LEU A 189 5.88 -3.52 11.52
CA LEU A 189 5.70 -3.73 10.07
C LEU A 189 4.26 -4.01 9.68
N VAL A 190 3.47 -4.60 10.58
CA VAL A 190 2.05 -4.92 10.36
C VAL A 190 1.21 -4.10 11.34
N ASN A 191 0.22 -3.38 10.82
CA ASN A 191 -0.64 -2.52 11.63
C ASN A 191 -1.78 -3.30 12.31
N HIS A 192 -2.40 -4.25 11.57
CA HIS A 192 -3.47 -5.09 12.11
C HIS A 192 -3.38 -6.50 11.53
N ILE A 193 -3.77 -7.48 12.35
CA ILE A 193 -3.91 -8.88 11.96
C ILE A 193 -5.38 -9.27 12.12
N TYR A 194 -5.97 -9.78 11.05
CA TYR A 194 -7.36 -10.20 11.01
C TYR A 194 -7.49 -11.73 10.95
N GLU A 195 -8.38 -12.27 11.77
CA GLU A 195 -8.79 -13.66 11.67
C GLU A 195 -9.78 -13.83 10.53
N ALA A 196 -9.42 -14.65 9.53
CA ALA A 196 -10.28 -14.98 8.41
C ALA A 196 -9.91 -16.35 7.84
N GLU A 197 -10.90 -17.18 7.55
CA GLU A 197 -10.69 -18.52 7.00
C GLU A 197 -10.20 -18.47 5.55
N THR A 198 -10.69 -17.50 4.77
CA THR A 198 -10.36 -17.35 3.35
C THR A 198 -9.83 -15.96 3.03
N ALA A 199 -9.12 -15.81 1.91
CA ALA A 199 -8.71 -14.51 1.41
C ALA A 199 -9.90 -13.59 1.11
N ALA A 200 -11.03 -14.14 0.64
CA ALA A 200 -12.25 -13.38 0.40
C ALA A 200 -12.82 -12.79 1.70
N ALA A 201 -12.96 -13.59 2.76
CA ALA A 201 -13.42 -13.13 4.07
C ALA A 201 -12.47 -12.09 4.69
N PHE A 202 -11.16 -12.25 4.48
CA PHE A 202 -10.17 -11.25 4.87
C PHE A 202 -10.36 -9.93 4.11
N MET A 203 -10.55 -9.99 2.78
CA MET A 203 -10.76 -8.80 1.96
C MET A 203 -12.03 -8.03 2.34
N GLU A 204 -13.12 -8.70 2.75
CA GLU A 204 -14.32 -8.03 3.26
C GLU A 204 -14.02 -7.19 4.52
N GLN A 205 -13.21 -7.73 5.45
CA GLN A 205 -12.77 -6.98 6.64
C GLN A 205 -11.87 -5.80 6.26
N VAL A 206 -10.93 -6.00 5.33
CA VAL A 206 -10.06 -4.92 4.81
C VAL A 206 -10.87 -3.83 4.13
N LEU A 207 -11.84 -4.19 3.29
CA LEU A 207 -12.69 -3.21 2.60
C LEU A 207 -13.57 -2.43 3.59
N THR A 208 -14.08 -3.10 4.63
CA THR A 208 -14.81 -2.44 5.72
C THR A 208 -13.92 -1.42 6.43
N TYR A 209 -12.68 -1.79 6.75
CA TYR A 209 -11.70 -0.89 7.34
C TYR A 209 -11.36 0.28 6.40
N ALA A 210 -11.10 0.00 5.12
CA ALA A 210 -10.77 1.00 4.10
C ALA A 210 -11.89 2.03 3.90
N ARG A 211 -13.15 1.58 3.84
CA ARG A 211 -14.33 2.47 3.77
C ARG A 211 -14.46 3.39 4.98
N GLY A 212 -13.87 3.03 6.12
CA GLY A 212 -13.78 3.91 7.28
C GLY A 212 -12.99 5.19 7.05
N PHE A 213 -12.20 5.28 5.97
CA PHE A 213 -11.43 6.46 5.56
C PHE A 213 -12.02 7.21 4.37
N THR A 214 -13.17 6.77 3.86
CA THR A 214 -13.88 7.43 2.76
C THR A 214 -15.02 8.31 3.27
N THR A 215 -15.51 9.17 2.38
CA THR A 215 -16.76 9.91 2.60
C THR A 215 -17.96 8.95 2.69
N PRO A 216 -18.98 9.26 3.48
CA PRO A 216 -19.12 10.43 4.34
C PRO A 216 -18.47 10.28 5.73
N THR A 217 -17.77 9.15 6.00
CA THR A 217 -17.23 8.81 7.33
C THR A 217 -16.05 9.69 7.72
N LYS A 218 -15.14 9.97 6.77
CA LYS A 218 -13.96 10.82 6.94
C LYS A 218 -13.82 11.80 5.78
N ALA A 219 -13.22 12.95 6.07
CA ALA A 219 -12.79 13.91 5.06
C ALA A 219 -11.60 13.33 4.28
N ALA A 220 -11.85 12.76 3.10
CA ALA A 220 -10.84 12.04 2.33
C ALA A 220 -9.63 12.91 1.98
N HIS A 221 -9.82 14.21 1.70
CA HIS A 221 -8.74 15.16 1.49
C HIS A 221 -7.86 15.32 2.72
N ALA A 222 -8.44 15.35 3.94
CA ALA A 222 -7.66 15.41 5.17
C ALA A 222 -6.80 14.16 5.36
N VAL A 223 -7.36 12.97 5.09
CA VAL A 223 -6.58 11.71 5.12
C VAL A 223 -5.38 11.78 4.18
N GLY A 224 -5.57 12.23 2.95
CA GLY A 224 -4.49 12.38 1.97
C GLY A 224 -3.43 13.43 2.38
N ARG A 225 -3.83 14.54 3.01
CA ARG A 225 -2.89 15.56 3.48
C ARG A 225 -2.11 15.11 4.72
N ILE A 226 -2.73 14.38 5.65
CA ILE A 226 -2.05 13.75 6.78
C ILE A 226 -0.96 12.81 6.27
N LYS A 227 -1.29 11.91 5.32
CA LYS A 227 -0.29 11.04 4.69
C LYS A 227 0.87 11.86 4.14
N ARG A 228 0.60 12.88 3.32
CA ARG A 228 1.64 13.71 2.71
C ARG A 228 2.51 14.41 3.75
N ALA A 229 1.92 14.98 4.80
CA ALA A 229 2.67 15.64 5.87
C ALA A 229 3.64 14.67 6.55
N VAL A 230 3.18 13.46 6.87
CA VAL A 230 3.99 12.43 7.54
C VAL A 230 5.06 11.87 6.59
N GLN A 231 4.70 11.43 5.39
CA GLN A 231 5.63 10.81 4.43
C GLN A 231 6.75 11.77 4.01
N THR A 232 6.40 13.01 3.64
CA THR A 232 7.40 13.99 3.23
C THR A 232 8.15 14.55 4.44
N GLY A 233 7.43 14.82 5.54
CA GLY A 233 8.00 15.40 6.76
C GLY A 233 9.08 14.52 7.40
N ALA A 234 8.92 13.19 7.32
CA ALA A 234 9.92 12.25 7.84
C ALA A 234 11.26 12.26 7.06
N GLU A 235 11.30 12.82 5.86
CA GLU A 235 12.48 12.81 4.97
C GLU A 235 13.16 14.19 4.82
N ILE A 236 12.63 15.23 5.47
CA ILE A 236 13.16 16.60 5.37
C ILE A 236 13.51 17.15 6.76
N PRO A 237 14.30 18.25 6.87
CA PRO A 237 14.57 18.89 8.15
C PRO A 237 13.28 19.28 8.88
N PHE A 238 13.27 19.12 10.20
CA PHE A 238 12.09 19.30 11.06
C PHE A 238 11.37 20.65 10.86
N GLU A 239 12.11 21.76 10.80
CA GLU A 239 11.53 23.09 10.58
C GLU A 239 10.83 23.20 9.20
N SER A 240 11.39 22.56 8.16
CA SER A 240 10.78 22.47 6.84
C SER A 240 9.52 21.58 6.86
N ALA A 241 9.54 20.51 7.65
CA ALA A 241 8.37 19.66 7.85
C ALA A 241 7.22 20.39 8.53
N LEU A 242 7.51 21.21 9.57
CA LEU A 242 6.51 22.06 10.21
C LEU A 242 5.96 23.14 9.27
N ALA A 243 6.79 23.67 8.37
CA ALA A 243 6.32 24.61 7.34
C ALA A 243 5.34 23.92 6.39
N LEU A 244 5.70 22.72 5.87
CA LEU A 244 4.82 21.92 5.03
C LEU A 244 3.49 21.60 5.74
N GLU A 245 3.53 21.23 7.01
CA GLU A 245 2.33 20.93 7.80
C GLU A 245 1.39 22.15 7.87
N ARG A 246 1.92 23.35 8.12
CA ARG A 246 1.12 24.59 8.13
C ARG A 246 0.46 24.88 6.79
N GLU A 247 1.19 24.69 5.68
CA GLU A 247 0.65 24.88 4.32
C GLU A 247 -0.50 23.89 4.04
N LEU A 248 -0.30 22.62 4.38
CA LEU A 248 -1.33 21.60 4.19
C LEU A 248 -2.55 21.84 5.10
N GLN A 249 -2.32 22.26 6.34
CA GLN A 249 -3.40 22.61 7.27
C GLN A 249 -4.21 23.81 6.76
N GLN A 250 -3.56 24.84 6.24
CA GLN A 250 -4.24 26.01 5.67
C GLN A 250 -5.10 25.62 4.47
N GLN A 251 -4.62 24.73 3.58
CA GLN A 251 -5.40 24.20 2.46
C GLN A 251 -6.67 23.47 2.95
N LEU A 252 -6.53 22.63 3.98
CA LEU A 252 -7.66 21.89 4.54
C LEU A 252 -8.66 22.84 5.22
N PHE A 253 -8.18 23.86 5.92
CA PHE A 253 -9.06 24.80 6.63
C PHE A 253 -9.95 25.64 5.71
N GLN A 254 -9.62 25.70 4.40
CA GLN A 254 -10.44 26.35 3.38
C GLN A 254 -11.53 25.44 2.81
N SER A 255 -11.50 24.12 3.11
CA SER A 255 -12.42 23.13 2.55
C SER A 255 -13.83 23.20 3.16
N GLU A 256 -14.84 22.73 2.40
CA GLU A 256 -16.18 22.53 2.93
C GLU A 256 -16.21 21.48 4.04
N ASP A 257 -15.41 20.42 3.90
CA ASP A 257 -15.30 19.35 4.89
C ASP A 257 -14.76 19.85 6.24
N ALA A 258 -13.81 20.79 6.22
CA ALA A 258 -13.34 21.41 7.48
C ALA A 258 -14.45 22.20 8.19
N ARG A 259 -15.24 22.96 7.44
CA ARG A 259 -16.39 23.70 7.97
C ARG A 259 -17.41 22.75 8.54
N GLU A 260 -17.82 21.72 7.76
CA GLU A 260 -18.75 20.69 8.22
C GLU A 260 -18.26 20.00 9.50
N GLY A 261 -16.98 19.63 9.57
CA GLY A 261 -16.39 18.99 10.75
C GLY A 261 -16.48 19.86 12.00
N LEU A 262 -16.19 21.16 11.89
CA LEU A 262 -16.27 22.12 12.98
C LEU A 262 -17.71 22.35 13.41
N ASP A 263 -18.63 22.55 12.47
CA ASP A 263 -20.05 22.76 12.74
C ASP A 263 -20.70 21.52 13.39
N ALA A 264 -20.37 20.33 12.91
CA ALA A 264 -20.83 19.07 13.46
C ALA A 264 -20.32 18.87 14.91
N TYR A 265 -19.05 19.21 15.17
CA TYR A 265 -18.47 19.12 16.52
C TYR A 265 -19.17 20.04 17.51
N VAL A 266 -19.38 21.33 17.14
CA VAL A 266 -20.10 22.31 17.96
C VAL A 266 -21.57 21.90 18.15
N GLY A 267 -22.22 21.41 17.10
CA GLY A 267 -23.59 20.94 17.10
C GLY A 267 -23.81 19.55 17.74
N LYS A 268 -22.74 18.89 18.20
CA LYS A 268 -22.76 17.53 18.80
C LYS A 268 -23.49 16.49 17.91
N ARG A 269 -23.31 16.58 16.60
CA ARG A 269 -23.82 15.63 15.61
C ARG A 269 -22.67 14.93 14.88
N LYS A 270 -22.97 13.86 14.16
CA LYS A 270 -22.00 13.24 13.25
C LYS A 270 -21.78 14.14 12.03
N PRO A 271 -20.54 14.34 11.57
CA PRO A 271 -20.28 15.03 10.32
C PRO A 271 -20.65 14.17 9.11
N GLU A 272 -20.98 14.82 8.00
CA GLU A 272 -21.23 14.20 6.70
C GLU A 272 -20.28 14.82 5.66
N PHE A 273 -19.09 14.25 5.57
CA PHE A 273 -18.06 14.73 4.66
C PHE A 273 -18.35 14.41 3.20
N LYS A 274 -17.97 15.32 2.29
CA LYS A 274 -18.20 15.20 0.85
C LYS A 274 -16.91 15.05 0.04
N GLY A 275 -15.74 15.24 0.66
CA GLY A 275 -14.46 15.22 -0.03
C GLY A 275 -14.16 16.53 -0.78
N GLN A 276 -14.64 17.67 -0.32
CA GLN A 276 -14.54 18.98 -0.97
C GLN A 276 -13.98 20.05 -0.05
#